data_0e7d2b37bc683265d2d0e064e99ba43d
#
_entry.id   0e7d2b37bc683265d2d0e064e99ba43d
#
_cell.length_a   1.000
_cell.length_b   1.000
_cell.length_c   1.000
_cell.angle_alpha   90.00
_cell.angle_beta   90.00
_cell.angle_gamma   90.00
#
_symmetry.space_group_name_H-M   'P 1'
#
loop_
_entity.id
_entity.type
_entity.pdbx_description
1 polymer ?
#
loop_
_entity_poly.entity_id
_entity_poly.type
_entity_poly.pdbx_seq_one_letter_code
_entity_poly.pdbx_strand_id
1 'polypeptide(L)'
;NANNIDAVNSQTVKDLKLLVQAANFTDNSKYIDNPNGDILNQTTGISSISADDDSNNVYLLNMGYKTYSGTISPGTIYNVGALRGWKKIRILRNSLGYKIQYADLDETTHKEFIISKDSQYNYRFFSFATGSYADIQPKKKEWDLCYTVFTNLTLNPGDNLETSYIYPDIVLHNILGGAGVYEVTTAAGQGEIAYNNFRKEDVDGTKFIINDQRAIGSNWRTTTGANGAEVYSNKFYVLKDSDGFFFKIRFLRMKDDENYRGYPQFEYKPL
;
A
#
# COMPACT_ATOMS: atom_id res chain seq x y z
N ASN A 1 -10.27 19.23 18.68
CA ASN A 1 -9.90 19.72 17.36
C ASN A 1 -9.04 20.96 17.52
N ALA A 2 -7.82 20.95 17.01
CA ALA A 2 -6.90 22.09 17.05
C ALA A 2 -6.61 22.51 15.60
N ASN A 3 -6.61 23.81 15.36
CA ASN A 3 -6.27 24.43 14.07
C ASN A 3 -4.95 25.23 14.14
N ASN A 4 -4.28 25.23 15.28
CA ASN A 4 -2.95 25.84 15.47
C ASN A 4 -1.93 24.72 15.74
N ILE A 5 -1.07 24.45 14.76
CA ILE A 5 -0.08 23.37 14.85
C ILE A 5 0.97 23.63 15.95
N ASP A 6 1.35 24.87 16.20
CA ASP A 6 2.38 25.21 17.18
C ASP A 6 1.89 25.06 18.63
N ALA A 7 0.58 25.05 18.84
CA ALA A 7 -0.03 24.83 20.16
C ALA A 7 -0.20 23.35 20.52
N VAL A 8 -0.01 22.42 19.58
CA VAL A 8 -0.16 20.97 19.81
C VAL A 8 1.17 20.38 20.25
N ASN A 9 1.18 19.66 21.36
CA ASN A 9 2.35 18.98 21.93
C ASN A 9 1.91 17.76 22.76
N SER A 10 2.85 16.99 23.31
CA SER A 10 2.59 15.78 24.09
C SER A 10 1.71 16.03 25.32
N GLN A 11 1.68 17.23 25.89
CA GLN A 11 0.83 17.59 27.04
C GLN A 11 -0.61 17.88 26.63
N THR A 12 -0.84 18.36 25.41
CA THR A 12 -2.17 18.67 24.88
C THR A 12 -2.85 17.48 24.22
N VAL A 13 -2.12 16.43 23.92
CA VAL A 13 -2.62 15.17 23.33
C VAL A 13 -3.07 14.22 24.44
N LYS A 14 -4.33 13.78 24.39
CA LYS A 14 -4.89 12.91 25.43
C LYS A 14 -4.57 11.43 25.23
N ASP A 15 -4.38 10.99 23.99
CA ASP A 15 -4.23 9.58 23.67
C ASP A 15 -3.40 9.39 22.39
N LEU A 16 -2.23 8.77 22.51
CA LEU A 16 -1.36 8.42 21.40
C LEU A 16 -1.59 6.96 21.02
N LYS A 17 -2.36 6.73 19.97
CA LYS A 17 -2.68 5.37 19.52
C LYS A 17 -1.48 4.67 18.90
N LEU A 18 -1.38 3.38 19.18
CA LEU A 18 -0.35 2.53 18.59
C LEU A 18 -0.60 2.34 17.09
N LEU A 19 0.48 1.98 16.38
CA LEU A 19 0.39 1.58 14.97
C LEU A 19 -0.41 0.30 14.80
N VAL A 20 -1.06 0.21 13.65
CA VAL A 20 -1.50 -1.08 13.10
C VAL A 20 -0.27 -1.97 12.88
N GLN A 21 -0.32 -3.21 13.37
CA GLN A 21 0.76 -4.19 13.24
C GLN A 21 0.29 -5.41 12.45
N ALA A 22 1.24 -6.09 11.80
CA ALA A 22 0.96 -7.39 11.19
C ALA A 22 0.47 -8.37 12.27
N ALA A 23 -0.54 -9.17 11.92
CA ALA A 23 -1.15 -10.17 12.81
C ALA A 23 -1.76 -9.62 14.13
N ASN A 24 -2.00 -8.32 14.22
CA ASN A 24 -2.73 -7.76 15.35
C ASN A 24 -4.22 -7.61 15.00
N PHE A 25 -5.02 -8.58 15.40
CA PHE A 25 -6.47 -8.59 15.20
C PHE A 25 -7.27 -8.04 16.39
N THR A 26 -6.61 -7.45 17.38
CA THR A 26 -7.29 -6.89 18.57
C THR A 26 -7.67 -5.42 18.36
N ASP A 27 -7.06 -4.75 17.42
CA ASP A 27 -7.35 -3.35 17.05
C ASP A 27 -8.16 -3.32 15.74
N ASN A 28 -9.44 -2.99 15.86
CA ASN A 28 -10.36 -2.81 14.73
C ASN A 28 -10.26 -1.41 14.10
N SER A 29 -9.18 -0.69 14.32
CA SER A 29 -8.95 0.64 13.76
C SER A 29 -8.89 0.60 12.23
N LYS A 30 -9.61 1.53 11.60
CA LYS A 30 -9.74 1.67 10.14
C LYS A 30 -9.16 3.00 9.63
N TYR A 31 -8.20 3.59 10.33
CA TYR A 31 -7.60 4.87 9.93
C TYR A 31 -6.60 4.66 8.78
N ILE A 32 -7.11 4.17 7.67
CA ILE A 32 -6.37 3.93 6.42
C ILE A 32 -7.18 4.47 5.24
N ASP A 33 -6.50 4.70 4.13
CA ASP A 33 -7.17 4.98 2.86
C ASP A 33 -7.95 3.75 2.36
N ASN A 34 -8.91 3.97 1.47
CA ASN A 34 -9.67 2.87 0.88
C ASN A 34 -8.71 1.90 0.16
N PRO A 35 -8.59 0.65 0.61
CA PRO A 35 -7.56 -0.26 0.10
C PRO A 35 -7.80 -0.73 -1.33
N ASN A 36 -9.00 -0.55 -1.89
CA ASN A 36 -9.25 -0.84 -3.31
C ASN A 36 -8.62 0.21 -4.26
N GLY A 37 -8.14 1.35 -3.71
CA GLY A 37 -7.55 2.43 -4.50
C GLY A 37 -8.55 3.48 -4.98
N ASP A 38 -9.78 3.46 -4.48
CA ASP A 38 -10.78 4.51 -4.76
C ASP A 38 -10.38 5.79 -4.02
N ILE A 39 -9.89 6.77 -4.78
CA ILE A 39 -9.46 8.07 -4.23
C ILE A 39 -10.62 9.01 -3.88
N LEU A 40 -11.85 8.67 -4.23
CA LEU A 40 -13.04 9.48 -3.96
C LEU A 40 -13.71 9.10 -2.64
N ASN A 41 -13.61 7.83 -2.24
CA ASN A 41 -14.21 7.28 -1.03
C ASN A 41 -13.15 6.78 -0.05
N GLN A 42 -12.22 7.64 0.29
CA GLN A 42 -11.13 7.34 1.21
C GLN A 42 -11.63 7.18 2.65
N THR A 43 -10.96 6.30 3.38
CA THR A 43 -11.22 6.01 4.80
C THR A 43 -10.12 6.49 5.73
N THR A 44 -9.22 7.35 5.22
CA THR A 44 -8.12 7.93 6.02
C THR A 44 -8.64 8.72 7.22
N GLY A 45 -7.83 8.84 8.27
CA GLY A 45 -8.10 9.70 9.41
C GLY A 45 -8.10 11.20 9.10
N ILE A 46 -7.61 11.61 7.93
CA ILE A 46 -7.57 13.00 7.49
C ILE A 46 -8.86 13.34 6.75
N SER A 47 -9.58 14.34 7.26
CA SER A 47 -10.80 14.86 6.61
C SER A 47 -10.48 15.61 5.31
N SER A 48 -11.50 15.80 4.48
CA SER A 48 -11.39 16.66 3.29
C SER A 48 -10.88 18.04 3.65
N ILE A 49 -9.90 18.55 2.91
CA ILE A 49 -9.27 19.84 3.19
C ILE A 49 -10.21 20.97 2.81
N SER A 50 -10.60 21.77 3.82
CA SER A 50 -11.48 22.95 3.65
C SER A 50 -10.78 24.05 2.89
N ALA A 51 -11.56 24.91 2.23
CA ALA A 51 -11.09 26.18 1.69
C ALA A 51 -10.86 27.24 2.79
N ASP A 52 -11.54 27.08 3.91
CA ASP A 52 -11.34 27.85 5.13
C ASP A 52 -10.24 27.18 5.95
N ASP A 53 -9.11 27.87 6.11
CA ASP A 53 -7.94 27.35 6.81
C ASP A 53 -8.26 27.02 8.28
N ASP A 54 -9.11 27.79 8.94
CA ASP A 54 -9.46 27.57 10.36
C ASP A 54 -10.30 26.29 10.58
N SER A 55 -10.89 25.78 9.53
CA SER A 55 -11.62 24.50 9.54
C SER A 55 -10.72 23.28 9.35
N ASN A 56 -9.43 23.46 9.07
CA ASN A 56 -8.48 22.35 8.87
C ASN A 56 -7.76 22.00 10.18
N ASN A 57 -7.95 20.78 10.61
CA ASN A 57 -7.42 20.28 11.89
C ASN A 57 -5.92 19.93 11.80
N VAL A 58 -5.28 19.93 12.96
CA VAL A 58 -3.97 19.31 13.16
C VAL A 58 -4.15 17.82 13.42
N TYR A 59 -3.35 17.02 12.74
CA TYR A 59 -3.33 15.57 12.86
C TYR A 59 -2.02 15.10 13.47
N LEU A 60 -2.08 14.00 14.19
CA LEU A 60 -0.89 13.30 14.68
C LEU A 60 -0.54 12.17 13.72
N LEU A 61 0.73 12.10 13.36
CA LEU A 61 1.29 11.07 12.51
C LEU A 61 2.30 10.24 13.31
N ASN A 62 1.98 8.97 13.52
CA ASN A 62 2.93 8.01 14.05
C ASN A 62 3.94 7.65 12.94
N MET A 63 5.22 7.96 13.17
CA MET A 63 6.28 7.77 12.17
C MET A 63 6.73 6.31 12.02
N GLY A 64 6.19 5.40 12.81
CA GLY A 64 6.55 4.00 12.76
C GLY A 64 7.91 3.70 13.36
N TYR A 65 8.59 2.77 12.74
CA TYR A 65 9.87 2.24 13.21
C TYR A 65 10.99 2.57 12.23
N LYS A 66 12.20 2.63 12.74
CA LYS A 66 13.43 2.59 11.92
C LYS A 66 13.57 1.21 11.30
N THR A 67 14.35 1.14 10.24
CA THR A 67 14.76 -0.14 9.66
C THR A 67 15.44 -0.98 10.72
N TYR A 68 15.10 -2.26 10.77
CA TYR A 68 15.77 -3.21 11.63
C TYR A 68 17.21 -3.43 11.16
N SER A 69 18.16 -3.38 12.09
CA SER A 69 19.59 -3.55 11.82
C SER A 69 20.19 -4.80 12.45
N GLY A 70 19.38 -5.65 13.10
CA GLY A 70 19.83 -6.91 13.68
C GLY A 70 19.82 -8.05 12.67
N THR A 71 20.15 -9.25 13.13
CA THR A 71 20.14 -10.47 12.33
C THR A 71 18.70 -10.88 12.03
N ILE A 72 18.38 -11.11 10.77
CA ILE A 72 17.10 -11.64 10.32
C ILE A 72 17.23 -13.15 10.18
N SER A 73 16.26 -13.89 10.72
CA SER A 73 16.20 -15.35 10.55
C SER A 73 15.28 -15.74 9.37
N PRO A 74 15.57 -16.84 8.66
CA PRO A 74 14.71 -17.36 7.62
C PRO A 74 13.25 -17.51 8.09
N GLY A 75 12.30 -17.19 7.23
CA GLY A 75 10.86 -17.27 7.55
C GLY A 75 10.30 -16.09 8.35
N THR A 76 11.13 -15.23 8.94
CA THR A 76 10.68 -14.03 9.66
C THR A 76 10.13 -12.99 8.66
N ILE A 77 9.01 -12.37 9.00
CA ILE A 77 8.34 -11.38 8.13
C ILE A 77 8.29 -9.98 8.74
N TYR A 78 8.54 -9.84 10.03
CA TYR A 78 8.38 -8.59 10.72
C TYR A 78 9.47 -8.41 11.77
N ASN A 79 10.45 -7.61 11.42
CA ASN A 79 11.46 -7.12 12.34
C ASN A 79 11.46 -5.59 12.29
N VAL A 80 11.45 -4.95 13.45
CA VAL A 80 11.40 -3.50 13.56
C VAL A 80 12.56 -2.97 14.38
N GLY A 81 13.06 -1.82 14.00
CA GLY A 81 14.02 -1.05 14.77
C GLY A 81 13.36 -0.21 15.86
N ALA A 82 14.05 0.80 16.35
CA ALA A 82 13.53 1.72 17.34
C ALA A 82 12.36 2.57 16.77
N LEU A 83 11.45 3.00 17.63
CA LEU A 83 10.38 3.94 17.27
C LEU A 83 10.97 5.24 16.71
N ARG A 84 10.32 5.81 15.69
CA ARG A 84 10.69 7.09 15.07
C ARG A 84 9.97 8.28 15.71
N GLY A 85 9.05 8.05 16.64
CA GLY A 85 8.30 9.09 17.32
C GLY A 85 7.08 9.58 16.54
N TRP A 86 6.62 10.75 16.90
CA TRP A 86 5.41 11.36 16.39
C TRP A 86 5.69 12.69 15.71
N LYS A 87 4.97 12.95 14.62
CA LYS A 87 4.89 14.28 14.01
C LYS A 87 3.47 14.81 14.14
N LYS A 88 3.35 16.12 14.14
CA LYS A 88 2.12 16.84 13.93
C LYS A 88 2.12 17.42 12.53
N ILE A 89 0.98 17.32 11.84
CA ILE A 89 0.79 17.82 10.50
C ILE A 89 -0.52 18.59 10.40
N ARG A 90 -0.55 19.59 9.54
CA ARG A 90 -1.76 20.31 9.13
C ARG A 90 -1.69 20.55 7.64
N ILE A 91 -2.79 20.32 6.94
CA ILE A 91 -2.84 20.44 5.49
C ILE A 91 -3.82 21.57 5.15
N LEU A 92 -3.36 22.47 4.31
CA LEU A 92 -4.11 23.63 3.84
C LEU A 92 -4.21 23.61 2.31
N ARG A 93 -5.21 24.27 1.74
CA ARG A 93 -5.27 24.44 0.29
C ARG A 93 -4.25 25.45 -0.19
N ASN A 94 -3.75 25.27 -1.39
CA ASN A 94 -2.86 26.19 -2.09
C ASN A 94 -3.25 26.23 -3.57
N SER A 95 -2.98 27.34 -4.26
CA SER A 95 -3.30 27.50 -5.68
C SER A 95 -2.68 26.44 -6.59
N LEU A 96 -1.53 25.89 -6.21
CA LEU A 96 -0.82 24.80 -6.92
C LEU A 96 -1.25 23.41 -6.49
N GLY A 97 -1.94 23.29 -5.34
CA GLY A 97 -2.32 22.01 -4.74
C GLY A 97 -2.57 22.11 -3.24
N TYR A 98 -1.59 21.75 -2.43
CA TYR A 98 -1.69 21.79 -0.97
C TYR A 98 -0.42 22.36 -0.34
N LYS A 99 -0.58 23.00 0.81
CA LYS A 99 0.50 23.38 1.71
C LYS A 99 0.46 22.45 2.92
N ILE A 100 1.53 21.71 3.19
CA ILE A 100 1.68 20.92 4.40
C ILE A 100 2.50 21.72 5.41
N GLN A 101 1.96 21.88 6.62
CA GLN A 101 2.68 22.32 7.81
C GLN A 101 3.03 21.09 8.63
N TYR A 102 4.28 21.01 9.15
CA TYR A 102 4.71 19.83 9.89
C TYR A 102 5.82 20.16 10.89
N ALA A 103 5.83 19.43 12.01
CA ALA A 103 6.87 19.50 13.03
C ALA A 103 6.93 18.18 13.81
N ASP A 104 7.99 17.97 14.59
CA ASP A 104 7.96 16.96 15.65
C ASP A 104 6.94 17.38 16.73
N LEU A 105 6.39 16.41 17.47
CA LEU A 105 5.22 16.64 18.32
C LEU A 105 5.43 17.80 19.33
N ASP A 106 6.62 17.87 19.93
CA ASP A 106 6.92 18.84 20.98
C ASP A 106 7.66 20.11 20.50
N GLU A 107 7.91 20.23 19.19
CA GLU A 107 8.43 21.47 18.61
C GLU A 107 7.41 22.61 18.72
N THR A 108 7.89 23.82 19.00
CA THR A 108 7.05 25.03 19.17
C THR A 108 6.85 25.81 17.87
N THR A 109 7.53 25.42 16.82
CA THR A 109 7.43 26.01 15.48
C THR A 109 7.32 24.90 14.44
N HIS A 110 6.79 25.21 13.28
CA HIS A 110 6.61 24.23 12.19
C HIS A 110 7.38 24.65 10.93
N LYS A 111 7.57 23.68 10.05
CA LYS A 111 8.04 23.85 8.67
C LYS A 111 6.87 23.80 7.73
N GLU A 112 7.01 24.43 6.58
CA GLU A 112 6.01 24.38 5.51
C GLU A 112 6.60 23.84 4.20
N PHE A 113 5.76 23.17 3.43
CA PHE A 113 6.11 22.72 2.08
C PHE A 113 4.88 22.76 1.17
N ILE A 114 5.04 23.23 -0.07
CA ILE A 114 3.96 23.25 -1.06
C ILE A 114 4.05 21.99 -1.91
N ILE A 115 2.97 21.21 -1.91
CA ILE A 115 2.82 20.00 -2.72
C ILE A 115 1.96 20.37 -3.93
N SER A 116 2.61 20.52 -5.09
CA SER A 116 1.94 20.79 -6.35
C SER A 116 1.33 19.51 -6.92
N LYS A 117 0.12 19.62 -7.46
CA LYS A 117 -0.49 18.55 -8.25
C LYS A 117 0.24 18.42 -9.59
N ASP A 118 0.44 17.18 -10.03
CA ASP A 118 1.05 16.86 -11.31
C ASP A 118 0.23 15.75 -11.99
N SER A 119 -0.36 16.04 -13.12
CA SER A 119 -1.23 15.12 -13.85
C SER A 119 -0.52 13.93 -14.46
N GLN A 120 0.82 13.94 -14.53
CA GLN A 120 1.62 12.83 -15.03
C GLN A 120 1.78 11.69 -13.99
N TYR A 121 1.49 11.97 -12.71
CA TYR A 121 1.63 11.01 -11.60
C TYR A 121 0.27 10.69 -10.97
N ASN A 122 0.13 9.50 -10.42
CA ASN A 122 -1.05 9.16 -9.61
C ASN A 122 -0.99 9.88 -8.25
N TYR A 123 0.19 9.95 -7.64
CA TYR A 123 0.43 10.56 -6.35
C TYR A 123 1.71 11.38 -6.33
N ARG A 124 1.74 12.41 -5.49
CA ARG A 124 2.98 13.11 -5.13
C ARG A 124 3.37 12.72 -3.72
N PHE A 125 4.61 12.34 -3.56
CA PHE A 125 5.13 11.87 -2.28
C PHE A 125 6.02 12.94 -1.64
N PHE A 126 5.79 13.19 -0.35
CA PHE A 126 6.59 14.10 0.46
C PHE A 126 7.31 13.31 1.56
N SER A 127 8.60 13.55 1.71
CA SER A 127 9.43 12.92 2.74
C SER A 127 9.66 13.87 3.91
N PHE A 128 9.21 13.51 5.09
CA PHE A 128 9.52 14.25 6.32
C PHE A 128 11.00 14.19 6.70
N ALA A 129 11.75 13.20 6.23
CA ALA A 129 13.16 13.08 6.52
C ALA A 129 14.01 14.10 5.74
N THR A 130 13.64 14.35 4.48
CA THR A 130 14.37 15.29 3.62
C THR A 130 13.70 16.67 3.54
N GLY A 131 12.42 16.76 3.91
CA GLY A 131 11.62 17.98 3.75
C GLY A 131 11.35 18.36 2.29
N SER A 132 11.31 17.37 1.39
CA SER A 132 11.17 17.57 -0.05
C SER A 132 10.34 16.47 -0.70
N TYR A 133 10.12 16.56 -2.00
CA TYR A 133 9.54 15.45 -2.76
C TYR A 133 10.40 14.18 -2.66
N ALA A 134 9.74 13.04 -2.69
CA ALA A 134 10.36 11.73 -2.85
C ALA A 134 9.86 11.11 -4.16
N ASP A 135 10.79 10.88 -5.10
CA ASP A 135 10.50 10.27 -6.39
C ASP A 135 10.56 8.74 -6.26
N ILE A 136 9.48 8.17 -5.71
CA ILE A 136 9.38 6.73 -5.42
C ILE A 136 8.40 6.00 -6.32
N GLN A 137 7.67 6.71 -7.17
CA GLN A 137 6.73 6.13 -8.12
C GLN A 137 7.00 6.69 -9.52
N PRO A 138 7.07 5.84 -10.56
CA PRO A 138 7.15 6.30 -11.95
C PRO A 138 5.89 7.08 -12.37
N LYS A 139 5.95 7.74 -13.52
CA LYS A 139 4.76 8.36 -14.11
C LYS A 139 3.65 7.33 -14.30
N LYS A 140 2.40 7.78 -14.19
CA LYS A 140 1.22 6.90 -14.11
C LYS A 140 1.06 5.91 -15.27
N LYS A 141 1.70 6.16 -16.42
CA LYS A 141 1.68 5.25 -17.58
C LYS A 141 2.97 4.43 -17.75
N GLU A 142 3.90 4.55 -16.82
CA GLU A 142 5.21 3.90 -16.90
C GLU A 142 5.32 2.71 -15.93
N TRP A 143 4.22 2.30 -15.32
CA TRP A 143 4.18 1.13 -14.43
C TRP A 143 2.79 0.50 -14.41
N ASP A 144 2.74 -0.81 -14.22
CA ASP A 144 1.50 -1.59 -14.17
C ASP A 144 1.31 -2.31 -12.84
N LEU A 145 2.39 -2.80 -12.24
CA LEU A 145 2.36 -3.55 -10.99
C LEU A 145 3.31 -2.94 -9.96
N CYS A 146 2.89 -2.99 -8.70
CA CYS A 146 3.67 -2.58 -7.53
C CYS A 146 3.68 -3.71 -6.50
N TYR A 147 4.88 -4.25 -6.20
CA TYR A 147 5.09 -5.14 -5.07
C TYR A 147 5.48 -4.31 -3.85
N THR A 148 4.69 -4.38 -2.79
CA THR A 148 4.86 -3.45 -1.66
C THR A 148 4.36 -4.01 -0.33
N VAL A 149 4.79 -3.36 0.75
CA VAL A 149 4.11 -3.44 2.05
C VAL A 149 2.83 -2.62 1.97
N PHE A 150 1.71 -3.19 2.40
CA PHE A 150 0.41 -2.57 2.26
C PHE A 150 -0.50 -2.85 3.45
N THR A 151 -1.18 -1.82 3.92
CA THR A 151 -2.22 -1.98 4.95
C THR A 151 -3.56 -2.19 4.27
N ASN A 152 -4.13 -3.38 4.48
CA ASN A 152 -5.41 -3.78 3.91
C ASN A 152 -6.47 -3.90 5.01
N LEU A 153 -7.73 -3.88 4.63
CA LEU A 153 -8.83 -4.33 5.48
C LEU A 153 -9.00 -5.84 5.34
N THR A 154 -9.19 -6.52 6.45
CA THR A 154 -9.48 -7.95 6.51
C THR A 154 -10.44 -8.21 7.66
N LEU A 155 -11.08 -9.37 7.67
CA LEU A 155 -11.92 -9.77 8.78
C LEU A 155 -11.08 -10.39 9.89
N ASN A 156 -11.32 -9.95 11.12
CA ASN A 156 -10.76 -10.59 12.30
C ASN A 156 -11.39 -11.99 12.47
N PRO A 157 -10.60 -13.07 12.51
CA PRO A 157 -11.13 -14.42 12.67
C PRO A 157 -11.91 -14.66 13.97
N GLY A 158 -11.69 -13.82 15.01
CA GLY A 158 -12.33 -14.01 16.30
C GLY A 158 -13.73 -13.44 16.42
N ASP A 159 -14.02 -12.31 15.74
CA ASP A 159 -15.29 -11.58 15.87
C ASP A 159 -15.93 -11.20 14.53
N ASN A 160 -15.27 -11.50 13.41
CA ASN A 160 -15.66 -11.11 12.05
C ASN A 160 -15.80 -9.60 11.82
N LEU A 161 -15.21 -8.78 12.67
CA LEU A 161 -15.14 -7.34 12.45
C LEU A 161 -14.01 -6.98 11.49
N GLU A 162 -14.24 -5.96 10.69
CA GLU A 162 -13.17 -5.42 9.83
C GLU A 162 -12.05 -4.82 10.67
N THR A 163 -10.84 -5.20 10.36
CA THR A 163 -9.61 -4.69 10.99
C THR A 163 -8.57 -4.34 9.94
N SER A 164 -7.70 -3.41 10.27
CA SER A 164 -6.52 -3.10 9.45
C SER A 164 -5.44 -4.14 9.68
N TYR A 165 -4.86 -4.64 8.60
CA TYR A 165 -3.81 -5.65 8.64
C TYR A 165 -2.68 -5.30 7.66
N ILE A 166 -1.43 -5.35 8.11
CA ILE A 166 -0.27 -5.06 7.28
C ILE A 166 0.20 -6.34 6.59
N TYR A 167 0.16 -6.32 5.26
CA TYR A 167 0.75 -7.34 4.42
C TYR A 167 2.13 -6.89 3.95
N PRO A 168 3.19 -7.70 4.13
CA PRO A 168 4.55 -7.33 3.73
C PRO A 168 4.81 -7.55 2.22
N ASP A 169 3.91 -8.18 1.50
CA ASP A 169 4.15 -8.79 0.19
C ASP A 169 2.89 -8.76 -0.73
N ILE A 170 2.18 -7.64 -0.74
CA ILE A 170 1.05 -7.43 -1.65
C ILE A 170 1.53 -7.01 -3.03
N VAL A 171 0.81 -7.45 -4.06
CA VAL A 171 0.95 -6.98 -5.43
C VAL A 171 -0.29 -6.18 -5.80
N LEU A 172 -0.11 -4.89 -6.05
CA LEU A 172 -1.15 -3.97 -6.51
C LEU A 172 -0.98 -3.71 -8.01
N HIS A 173 -2.09 -3.50 -8.72
CA HIS A 173 -2.03 -3.03 -10.10
C HIS A 173 -2.51 -1.58 -10.22
N ASN A 174 -2.03 -0.91 -11.26
CA ASN A 174 -2.18 0.53 -11.47
C ASN A 174 -3.53 0.90 -12.07
N ILE A 175 -4.62 0.80 -11.29
CA ILE A 175 -5.96 1.18 -11.77
C ILE A 175 -6.06 2.65 -12.21
N LEU A 176 -5.35 3.57 -11.52
CA LEU A 176 -5.34 5.00 -11.84
C LEU A 176 -4.56 5.30 -13.14
N GLY A 177 -3.63 4.44 -13.53
CA GLY A 177 -2.95 4.48 -14.82
C GLY A 177 -3.74 3.84 -15.95
N GLY A 178 -4.76 3.04 -15.62
CA GLY A 178 -5.61 2.34 -16.59
C GLY A 178 -5.32 0.85 -16.74
N ALA A 179 -4.46 0.28 -15.91
CA ALA A 179 -4.21 -1.17 -15.90
C ALA A 179 -5.42 -1.94 -15.34
N GLY A 180 -5.63 -3.13 -15.86
CA GLY A 180 -6.62 -4.08 -15.36
C GLY A 180 -6.03 -5.48 -15.23
N VAL A 181 -6.48 -6.26 -14.24
CA VAL A 181 -5.97 -7.62 -13.99
C VAL A 181 -7.12 -8.55 -13.67
N TYR A 182 -6.98 -9.82 -14.07
CA TYR A 182 -7.80 -10.89 -13.52
C TYR A 182 -6.99 -12.15 -13.27
N GLU A 183 -7.45 -12.97 -12.32
CA GLU A 183 -6.85 -14.25 -11.97
C GLU A 183 -7.41 -15.37 -12.84
N VAL A 184 -6.54 -16.30 -13.25
CA VAL A 184 -6.89 -17.60 -13.82
C VAL A 184 -6.46 -18.68 -12.85
N THR A 185 -7.43 -19.42 -12.34
CA THR A 185 -7.21 -20.57 -11.45
C THR A 185 -7.47 -21.87 -12.20
N THR A 186 -6.57 -22.82 -12.06
CA THR A 186 -6.63 -24.13 -12.70
C THR A 186 -6.72 -25.26 -11.67
N ALA A 187 -6.91 -26.50 -12.13
CA ALA A 187 -6.75 -27.67 -11.27
C ALA A 187 -5.29 -27.77 -10.77
N ALA A 188 -5.10 -28.43 -9.63
CA ALA A 188 -3.77 -28.68 -9.08
C ALA A 188 -2.86 -29.36 -10.12
N GLY A 189 -1.62 -28.86 -10.22
CA GLY A 189 -0.63 -29.35 -11.18
C GLY A 189 -0.82 -28.90 -12.64
N GLN A 190 -1.87 -28.13 -12.95
CA GLN A 190 -2.16 -27.70 -14.33
C GLN A 190 -1.78 -26.25 -14.63
N GLY A 191 -1.35 -25.47 -13.62
CA GLY A 191 -1.13 -24.03 -13.78
C GLY A 191 -0.06 -23.69 -14.82
N GLU A 192 1.06 -24.40 -14.83
CA GLU A 192 2.12 -24.19 -15.83
C GLU A 192 1.69 -24.53 -17.24
N ILE A 193 1.01 -25.67 -17.40
CA ILE A 193 0.51 -26.12 -18.71
C ILE A 193 -0.51 -25.09 -19.23
N ALA A 194 -1.46 -24.67 -18.40
CA ALA A 194 -2.45 -23.70 -18.78
C ALA A 194 -1.81 -22.34 -19.09
N TYR A 195 -0.85 -21.86 -18.27
CA TYR A 195 -0.09 -20.65 -18.55
C TYR A 195 0.63 -20.72 -19.90
N ASN A 196 1.33 -21.82 -20.18
CA ASN A 196 2.07 -21.96 -21.42
C ASN A 196 1.15 -21.99 -22.67
N ASN A 197 -0.03 -22.59 -22.54
CA ASN A 197 -1.00 -22.70 -23.63
C ASN A 197 -1.91 -21.49 -23.81
N PHE A 198 -2.07 -20.66 -22.81
CA PHE A 198 -2.92 -19.45 -22.86
C PHE A 198 -2.45 -18.48 -23.95
N ARG A 199 -3.38 -18.03 -24.77
CA ARG A 199 -3.14 -17.17 -25.93
C ARG A 199 -4.04 -15.93 -25.86
N LYS A 200 -3.82 -14.98 -26.75
CA LYS A 200 -4.61 -13.75 -26.85
C LYS A 200 -6.10 -14.02 -27.06
N GLU A 201 -6.43 -15.07 -27.79
CA GLU A 201 -7.82 -15.49 -28.07
C GLU A 201 -8.55 -15.98 -26.82
N ASP A 202 -7.81 -16.39 -25.78
CA ASP A 202 -8.36 -16.86 -24.50
C ASP A 202 -8.64 -15.70 -23.54
N VAL A 203 -8.26 -14.47 -23.89
CA VAL A 203 -8.46 -13.29 -23.03
C VAL A 203 -9.94 -12.94 -22.97
N ASP A 204 -10.49 -13.01 -21.75
CA ASP A 204 -11.85 -12.58 -21.47
C ASP A 204 -11.86 -11.12 -21.00
N GLY A 205 -12.20 -10.21 -21.91
CA GLY A 205 -12.25 -8.76 -21.64
C GLY A 205 -13.23 -8.34 -20.54
N THR A 206 -14.19 -9.21 -20.19
CA THR A 206 -15.20 -8.92 -19.15
C THR A 206 -14.70 -9.17 -17.73
N LYS A 207 -13.59 -9.90 -17.58
CA LYS A 207 -13.04 -10.29 -16.28
C LYS A 207 -12.09 -9.27 -15.67
N PHE A 208 -11.62 -8.28 -16.44
CA PHE A 208 -10.67 -7.31 -15.92
C PHE A 208 -11.24 -6.51 -14.74
N ILE A 209 -10.56 -6.60 -13.63
CA ILE A 209 -10.82 -5.79 -12.44
C ILE A 209 -10.06 -4.47 -12.63
N ILE A 210 -10.80 -3.37 -12.71
CA ILE A 210 -10.27 -2.01 -12.97
C ILE A 210 -10.62 -1.02 -11.86
N ASN A 211 -11.35 -1.47 -10.85
CA ASN A 211 -11.85 -0.64 -9.73
C ASN A 211 -11.38 -1.15 -8.35
N ASP A 212 -10.51 -2.13 -8.32
CA ASP A 212 -9.86 -2.62 -7.12
C ASP A 212 -8.41 -2.99 -7.43
N GLN A 213 -7.46 -2.19 -6.97
CA GLN A 213 -6.03 -2.39 -7.20
C GLN A 213 -5.47 -3.70 -6.66
N ARG A 214 -6.26 -4.45 -5.85
CA ARG A 214 -5.86 -5.69 -5.19
C ARG A 214 -6.24 -6.95 -5.98
N ALA A 215 -6.48 -6.89 -7.29
CA ALA A 215 -6.86 -8.06 -8.08
C ALA A 215 -5.86 -9.23 -7.94
N ILE A 216 -4.57 -8.94 -7.80
CA ILE A 216 -3.55 -9.92 -7.39
C ILE A 216 -3.50 -9.97 -5.85
N GLY A 217 -3.30 -8.81 -5.21
CA GLY A 217 -3.29 -8.69 -3.77
C GLY A 217 -2.29 -9.64 -3.10
N SER A 218 -2.79 -10.43 -2.16
CA SER A 218 -2.07 -11.53 -1.51
C SER A 218 -2.40 -12.91 -2.08
N ASN A 219 -3.24 -12.99 -3.13
CA ASN A 219 -3.78 -14.26 -3.65
C ASN A 219 -2.79 -15.06 -4.51
N TRP A 220 -1.60 -14.50 -4.75
CA TRP A 220 -0.54 -15.19 -5.51
C TRP A 220 0.22 -16.23 -4.66
N ARG A 221 0.03 -16.23 -3.33
CA ARG A 221 0.78 -17.08 -2.39
C ARG A 221 -0.06 -17.49 -1.18
N THR A 222 0.38 -18.51 -0.47
CA THR A 222 -0.06 -18.84 0.90
C THR A 222 1.09 -18.62 1.89
N THR A 223 0.76 -18.39 3.17
CA THR A 223 1.74 -18.28 4.26
C THR A 223 1.54 -19.34 5.34
N THR A 224 0.45 -20.10 5.24
CA THR A 224 -0.02 -21.06 6.24
C THR A 224 -0.27 -22.47 5.65
N GLY A 225 0.22 -22.74 4.44
CA GLY A 225 0.12 -24.05 3.81
C GLY A 225 0.95 -25.13 4.53
N ALA A 226 0.77 -26.37 4.14
CA ALA A 226 1.49 -27.52 4.70
C ALA A 226 3.03 -27.37 4.59
N ASN A 227 3.48 -26.70 3.54
CA ASN A 227 4.90 -26.38 3.29
C ASN A 227 5.29 -24.97 3.77
N GLY A 228 4.44 -24.31 4.55
CA GLY A 228 4.61 -22.93 5.00
C GLY A 228 4.31 -21.91 3.92
N ALA A 229 5.18 -20.89 3.79
CA ALA A 229 4.99 -19.81 2.82
C ALA A 229 5.46 -20.26 1.41
N GLU A 230 4.52 -20.29 0.46
CA GLU A 230 4.76 -20.71 -0.93
C GLU A 230 3.82 -20.02 -1.92
N VAL A 231 4.19 -19.98 -3.19
CA VAL A 231 3.35 -19.47 -4.27
C VAL A 231 2.32 -20.52 -4.69
N TYR A 232 1.17 -20.09 -5.18
CA TYR A 232 0.18 -21.00 -5.76
C TYR A 232 0.61 -21.41 -7.17
N SER A 233 0.93 -22.69 -7.35
CA SER A 233 1.35 -23.25 -8.64
C SER A 233 0.21 -23.42 -9.65
N ASN A 234 -1.05 -23.33 -9.19
CA ASN A 234 -2.25 -23.48 -10.00
C ASN A 234 -2.89 -22.16 -10.43
N LYS A 235 -2.16 -21.04 -10.30
CA LYS A 235 -2.67 -19.71 -10.62
C LYS A 235 -1.72 -18.96 -11.55
N PHE A 236 -2.32 -18.14 -12.39
CA PHE A 236 -1.64 -17.08 -13.12
C PHE A 236 -2.60 -15.90 -13.33
N TYR A 237 -2.09 -14.79 -13.82
CA TYR A 237 -2.85 -13.57 -13.99
C TYR A 237 -2.75 -13.07 -15.42
N VAL A 238 -3.81 -12.43 -15.90
CA VAL A 238 -3.82 -11.72 -17.17
C VAL A 238 -3.88 -10.23 -16.84
N LEU A 239 -2.90 -9.50 -17.33
CA LEU A 239 -2.77 -8.04 -17.20
C LEU A 239 -3.12 -7.39 -18.54
N LYS A 240 -3.92 -6.35 -18.49
CA LYS A 240 -4.07 -5.33 -19.54
C LYS A 240 -3.37 -4.07 -19.05
N ASP A 241 -2.37 -3.59 -19.79
CA ASP A 241 -1.68 -2.36 -19.48
C ASP A 241 -2.49 -1.09 -19.84
N SER A 242 -1.94 0.08 -19.55
CA SER A 242 -2.59 1.38 -19.83
C SER A 242 -2.74 1.68 -21.32
N ASP A 243 -2.00 1.00 -22.19
CA ASP A 243 -2.02 1.17 -23.64
C ASP A 243 -2.87 0.08 -24.35
N GLY A 244 -3.40 -0.87 -23.58
CA GLY A 244 -4.30 -1.90 -24.05
C GLY A 244 -3.61 -3.20 -24.48
N PHE A 245 -2.32 -3.35 -24.25
CA PHE A 245 -1.61 -4.60 -24.49
C PHE A 245 -1.89 -5.61 -23.38
N PHE A 246 -1.89 -6.88 -23.76
CA PHE A 246 -2.15 -7.97 -22.81
C PHE A 246 -0.88 -8.74 -22.50
N PHE A 247 -0.77 -9.13 -21.23
CA PHE A 247 0.32 -9.94 -20.72
C PHE A 247 -0.24 -11.04 -19.84
N LYS A 248 0.41 -12.20 -19.80
CA LYS A 248 0.18 -13.22 -18.78
C LYS A 248 1.34 -13.26 -17.82
N ILE A 249 1.05 -13.42 -16.52
CA ILE A 249 2.01 -13.32 -15.43
C ILE A 249 1.83 -14.51 -14.51
N ARG A 250 2.91 -15.20 -14.15
CA ARG A 250 2.92 -16.29 -13.18
C ARG A 250 4.00 -16.07 -12.13
N PHE A 251 3.66 -16.20 -10.85
CA PHE A 251 4.63 -16.15 -9.76
C PHE A 251 5.31 -17.51 -9.62
N LEU A 252 6.61 -17.50 -9.41
CA LEU A 252 7.44 -18.70 -9.37
C LEU A 252 7.95 -18.99 -7.97
N ARG A 253 8.30 -17.95 -7.20
CA ARG A 253 8.74 -18.09 -5.80
C ARG A 253 8.53 -16.78 -5.03
N MET A 254 8.57 -16.87 -3.69
CA MET A 254 8.51 -15.73 -2.79
C MET A 254 9.68 -15.65 -1.82
N LYS A 255 10.56 -16.62 -1.87
CA LYS A 255 11.73 -16.77 -0.99
C LYS A 255 12.98 -17.00 -1.85
N ASP A 256 14.15 -16.65 -1.32
CA ASP A 256 15.43 -17.04 -1.91
C ASP A 256 15.78 -18.51 -1.59
N ASP A 257 16.97 -18.93 -2.01
CA ASP A 257 17.46 -20.29 -1.81
C ASP A 257 17.81 -20.60 -0.35
N GLU A 258 17.99 -19.57 0.47
CA GLU A 258 18.23 -19.65 1.92
C GLU A 258 16.95 -19.55 2.74
N ASN A 259 15.80 -19.51 2.07
CA ASN A 259 14.47 -19.46 2.67
C ASN A 259 14.09 -18.10 3.31
N TYR A 260 14.77 -17.02 2.95
CA TYR A 260 14.35 -15.67 3.33
C TYR A 260 13.20 -15.19 2.47
N ARG A 261 12.21 -14.56 3.09
CA ARG A 261 11.07 -13.94 2.39
C ARG A 261 11.46 -12.56 1.85
N GLY A 262 10.70 -12.09 0.83
CA GLY A 262 10.94 -10.79 0.23
C GLY A 262 11.70 -10.85 -1.11
N TYR A 263 11.88 -12.05 -1.64
CA TYR A 263 12.54 -12.32 -2.94
C TYR A 263 11.55 -12.91 -3.96
N PRO A 264 10.49 -12.14 -4.33
CA PRO A 264 9.51 -12.62 -5.29
C PRO A 264 10.18 -12.78 -6.65
N GLN A 265 9.83 -13.88 -7.31
CA GLN A 265 10.16 -14.11 -8.71
C GLN A 265 8.89 -14.39 -9.48
N PHE A 266 8.76 -13.78 -10.63
CA PHE A 266 7.66 -14.04 -11.56
C PHE A 266 8.19 -14.06 -12.99
N GLU A 267 7.45 -14.69 -13.87
CA GLU A 267 7.62 -14.58 -15.31
C GLU A 267 6.40 -13.90 -15.93
N TYR A 268 6.62 -13.25 -17.05
CA TYR A 268 5.54 -12.69 -17.86
C TYR A 268 5.83 -12.88 -19.36
N LYS A 269 4.75 -12.92 -20.13
CA LYS A 269 4.83 -12.99 -21.60
C LYS A 269 3.74 -12.10 -22.20
N PRO A 270 4.02 -11.35 -23.26
CA PRO A 270 2.98 -10.69 -24.05
C PRO A 270 2.07 -11.72 -24.72
N LEU A 271 0.82 -11.31 -24.96
CA LEU A 271 -0.22 -12.13 -25.61
C LEU A 271 -0.61 -11.58 -26.98
#